data_d5b908789d93d8b2edc4ad96227fc19e
#
_entry.id   d5b908789d93d8b2edc4ad96227fc19e
#
_cell.length_a   1.000
_cell.length_b   1.000
_cell.length_c   1.000
_cell.angle_alpha   90.00
_cell.angle_beta   90.00
_cell.angle_gamma   90.00
#
_symmetry.space_group_name_H-M   'P 1'
#
loop_
_entity.id
_entity.type
_entity.pdbx_description
1 polymer ?
#
loop_
_entity_poly.entity_id
_entity_poly.type
_entity_poly.pdbx_seq_one_letter_code
_entity_poly.pdbx_strand_id
1 'polypeptide(L)' 'REEGPDHAKRFVTEARLDGRTIGRGEGGSKKASEQEAAYQGLLYLKERGHVS' A
#
# COMPACT_ATOMS: atom_id res chain seq x y z
N ARG A 1 9.05 8.25 -26.16
CA ARG A 1 9.04 8.17 -25.72
C ARG A 1 8.47 7.55 -25.07
N GLU A 2 8.45 6.94 -24.81
CA GLU A 2 7.88 6.40 -24.26
C GLU A 2 7.74 6.62 -23.08
N GLU A 3 8.25 7.22 -22.53
CA GLU A 3 7.86 7.60 -21.42
C GLU A 3 6.55 7.82 -21.41
N GLY A 4 5.85 7.30 -21.96
CA GLY A 4 4.47 7.54 -22.01
C GLY A 4 3.77 7.12 -20.75
N PRO A 5 2.46 7.08 -20.80
CA PRO A 5 1.64 6.83 -19.63
C PRO A 5 1.97 5.54 -18.92
N ASP A 6 2.44 4.56 -19.66
CA ASP A 6 2.74 3.31 -19.02
C ASP A 6 3.82 3.44 -18.00
N HIS A 7 4.78 4.29 -18.30
CA HIS A 7 5.86 4.48 -17.35
C HIS A 7 5.41 5.27 -16.17
N ALA A 8 4.43 6.12 -16.36
CA ALA A 8 3.95 6.94 -15.28
C ALA A 8 2.86 6.25 -14.49
N LYS A 9 2.40 5.11 -14.97
CA LYS A 9 1.31 4.44 -14.29
C LYS A 9 1.75 3.99 -12.92
N ARG A 10 0.96 4.33 -11.94
CA ARG A 10 1.27 3.97 -10.58
C ARG A 10 -0.03 3.67 -9.86
N PHE A 11 -0.03 2.59 -9.12
CA PHE A 11 -1.18 2.22 -8.34
C PHE A 11 -0.91 2.50 -6.89
N VAL A 12 -1.90 3.02 -6.20
CA VAL A 12 -1.80 3.33 -4.79
C VAL A 12 -2.94 2.65 -4.08
N THR A 13 -2.63 1.97 -3.00
CA THR A 13 -3.61 1.26 -2.21
C THR A 13 -3.44 1.66 -0.76
N GLU A 14 -4.53 1.81 -0.05
CA GLU A 14 -4.49 2.11 1.36
C GLU A 14 -5.11 0.98 2.13
N ALA A 15 -4.48 0.58 3.22
CA ALA A 15 -5.03 -0.37 4.15
C ALA A 15 -5.68 0.43 5.27
N ARG A 16 -6.96 0.17 5.51
CA ARG A 16 -7.71 0.96 6.49
C ARG A 16 -8.30 0.06 7.54
N LEU A 17 -8.41 0.59 8.73
CA LEU A 17 -8.99 -0.13 9.84
C LEU A 17 -9.80 0.87 10.64
N ASP A 18 -11.09 0.59 10.80
CA ASP A 18 -11.99 1.46 11.56
C ASP A 18 -11.95 2.88 11.01
N GLY A 19 -11.93 3.01 9.70
CA GLY A 19 -11.94 4.32 9.07
C GLY A 19 -10.62 5.05 9.11
N ARG A 20 -9.58 4.40 9.60
CA ARG A 20 -8.27 5.02 9.71
C ARG A 20 -7.30 4.33 8.76
N THR A 21 -6.52 5.09 8.05
CA THR A 21 -5.51 4.53 7.17
C THR A 21 -4.31 4.10 8.01
N ILE A 22 -4.00 2.81 7.96
CA ILE A 22 -2.90 2.26 8.74
C ILE A 22 -1.74 1.86 7.87
N GLY A 23 -1.91 1.86 6.56
CA GLY A 23 -0.83 1.53 5.67
C GLY A 23 -1.14 2.03 4.29
N ARG A 24 -0.10 2.26 3.52
CA ARG A 24 -0.26 2.74 2.17
C ARG A 24 0.84 2.13 1.33
N GLY A 25 0.47 1.68 0.14
CA GLY A 25 1.42 1.05 -0.75
C GLY A 25 1.31 1.60 -2.14
N GLU A 26 2.42 1.62 -2.84
CA GLU A 26 2.47 2.05 -4.22
C GLU A 26 3.24 1.01 -5.01
N GLY A 27 2.87 0.85 -6.24
CA GLY A 27 3.56 -0.09 -7.08
C GLY A 27 3.20 0.09 -8.53
N GLY A 28 3.88 -0.67 -9.37
CA GLY A 28 3.64 -0.63 -10.80
C GLY A 28 2.42 -1.44 -11.22
N SER A 29 1.82 -2.16 -10.31
CA SER A 29 0.61 -2.89 -10.59
C SER A 29 -0.29 -2.80 -9.38
N LYS A 30 -1.57 -3.09 -9.59
CA LYS A 30 -2.51 -3.05 -8.50
C LYS A 30 -2.11 -4.04 -7.42
N LYS A 31 -1.72 -5.24 -7.83
CA LYS A 31 -1.35 -6.25 -6.86
C LYS A 31 -0.14 -5.82 -6.05
N ALA A 32 0.85 -5.22 -6.70
CA ALA A 32 2.04 -4.77 -6.00
C ALA A 32 1.69 -3.70 -4.97
N SER A 33 0.81 -2.78 -5.33
CA SER A 33 0.44 -1.73 -4.39
C SER A 33 -0.34 -2.31 -3.21
N GLU A 34 -1.18 -3.31 -3.48
CA GLU A 34 -1.95 -3.93 -2.41
C GLU A 34 -1.05 -4.68 -1.45
N GLN A 35 -0.06 -5.38 -1.98
CA GLN A 35 0.86 -6.11 -1.13
C GLN A 35 1.67 -5.16 -0.25
N GLU A 36 2.09 -4.06 -0.83
CA GLU A 36 2.85 -3.10 -0.06
C GLU A 36 1.98 -2.45 1.00
N ALA A 37 0.74 -2.12 0.66
CA ALA A 37 -0.16 -1.52 1.63
C ALA A 37 -0.43 -2.49 2.79
N ALA A 38 -0.61 -3.76 2.48
CA ALA A 38 -0.84 -4.76 3.52
C ALA A 38 0.37 -4.88 4.42
N TYR A 39 1.54 -4.87 3.84
CA TYR A 39 2.76 -4.97 4.61
C TYR A 39 2.89 -3.78 5.57
N GLN A 40 2.64 -2.58 5.06
CA GLN A 40 2.73 -1.40 5.89
C GLN A 40 1.68 -1.41 6.99
N GLY A 41 0.48 -1.90 6.66
CA GLY A 41 -0.57 -2.00 7.66
C GLY A 41 -0.21 -2.97 8.76
N LEU A 42 0.41 -4.09 8.40
CA LEU A 42 0.82 -5.06 9.41
C LEU A 42 1.89 -4.49 10.31
N LEU A 43 2.84 -3.76 9.74
CA LEU A 43 3.87 -3.13 10.56
C LEU A 43 3.26 -2.15 11.53
N TYR A 44 2.30 -1.38 11.06
CA TYR A 44 1.64 -0.42 11.92
C TYR A 44 0.99 -1.11 13.11
N LEU A 45 0.24 -2.17 12.83
CA LEU A 45 -0.47 -2.89 13.89
C LEU A 45 0.51 -3.56 14.84
N LYS A 46 1.57 -4.11 14.28
CA LYS A 46 2.56 -4.79 15.09
C LYS A 46 3.25 -3.82 16.06
N GLU A 47 3.57 -2.64 15.56
CA GLU A 47 4.23 -1.67 16.39
C GLU A 47 3.33 -1.16 17.48
N ARG A 48 2.02 -1.19 17.24
CA ARG A 48 1.08 -0.73 18.25
C ARG A 48 0.60 -1.85 19.15
N GLY A 49 1.09 -3.06 18.95
CA GLY A 49 0.75 -4.15 19.81
C GLY A 49 -0.57 -4.83 19.48
N HIS A 50 -1.14 -4.55 18.33
CA HIS A 50 -2.40 -5.18 17.95
C HIS A 50 -2.20 -6.60 17.47
N VAL A 51 -1.02 -6.91 16.98
CA VAL A 51 -0.71 -8.24 16.46
C VAL A 51 0.38 -8.82 17.32
N SER A 52 0.12 -10.00 17.85
CA SER A 52 1.14 -10.58 18.72
C SER A 52 1.96 -11.62 18.06
#